data_6e8b2f07f3e222aaf41857204290b21d
#
_entry.id   6e8b2f07f3e222aaf41857204290b21d
#
_cell.length_a   1.000
_cell.length_b   1.000
_cell.length_c   1.000
_cell.angle_alpha   90.00
_cell.angle_beta   90.00
_cell.angle_gamma   90.00
#
_symmetry.space_group_name_H-M   'P 1'
#
loop_
_entity.id
_entity.type
_entity.pdbx_description
1 polymer ?
#
loop_
_entity_poly.entity_id
_entity_poly.type
_entity_poly.pdbx_seq_one_letter_code
_entity_poly.pdbx_strand_id
1 'polypeptide(L)'
;MRIFRKKTLETILHGSDKKTLKPTMRTFDLVLLGVGSVIGSGILVLTGEASSKAGPSVVFSFLIAGLACGLTALCYAELSSTIPSSGSVYTYSYMTLGEVVAHLMGWLLGGSYIIAGAAIANGWSSYFKNLLEGFGVKIPRE
;
A
#
# COMPACT_ATOMS: atom_id res chain seq x y z
N MET A 1 32.32 -9.76 -5.83
CA MET A 1 30.88 -9.67 -5.52
C MET A 1 30.28 -8.55 -6.35
N ARG A 2 29.34 -8.83 -7.27
CA ARG A 2 28.65 -7.78 -8.05
C ARG A 2 27.45 -7.26 -7.24
N ILE A 3 27.71 -6.32 -6.36
CA ILE A 3 26.73 -5.71 -5.42
C ILE A 3 25.63 -4.91 -6.18
N PHE A 4 25.87 -4.54 -7.44
CA PHE A 4 24.94 -3.78 -8.30
C PHE A 4 24.46 -4.62 -9.50
N ARG A 5 24.00 -5.84 -9.25
CA ARG A 5 23.42 -6.66 -10.31
C ARG A 5 22.02 -6.14 -10.64
N LYS A 6 21.80 -5.74 -11.88
CA LYS A 6 20.47 -5.36 -12.42
C LYS A 6 19.89 -6.55 -13.18
N LYS A 7 18.61 -6.81 -13.03
CA LYS A 7 17.89 -7.75 -13.89
C LYS A 7 17.60 -7.07 -15.22
N THR A 8 17.92 -7.74 -16.33
CA THR A 8 17.57 -7.27 -17.67
C THR A 8 16.07 -7.50 -17.91
N LEU A 9 15.44 -6.58 -18.64
CA LEU A 9 14.02 -6.63 -19.01
C LEU A 9 13.65 -7.99 -19.65
N GLU A 10 14.53 -8.54 -20.49
CA GLU A 10 14.39 -9.87 -21.10
C GLU A 10 14.25 -11.01 -20.08
N THR A 11 15.00 -10.95 -19.00
CA THR A 11 14.94 -12.01 -17.94
C THR A 11 13.61 -12.01 -17.22
N ILE A 12 12.93 -10.84 -17.11
CA ILE A 12 11.62 -10.71 -16.48
C ILE A 12 10.52 -11.12 -17.46
N LEU A 13 10.63 -10.73 -18.74
CA LEU A 13 9.68 -11.10 -19.78
C LEU A 13 9.70 -12.61 -20.04
N HIS A 14 10.86 -13.25 -20.12
CA HIS A 14 10.97 -14.70 -20.26
C HIS A 14 10.55 -15.48 -18.99
N GLY A 15 10.68 -14.88 -17.80
CA GLY A 15 10.12 -15.45 -16.56
C GLY A 15 8.59 -15.39 -16.49
N SER A 16 7.98 -14.45 -17.21
CA SER A 16 6.53 -14.25 -17.31
C SER A 16 5.86 -15.15 -18.36
N ASP A 17 6.62 -15.84 -19.20
CA ASP A 17 6.09 -16.70 -20.27
C ASP A 17 5.38 -17.96 -19.76
N LYS A 18 5.50 -18.30 -18.49
CA LYS A 18 4.61 -19.26 -17.83
C LYS A 18 3.31 -18.56 -17.39
N LYS A 19 2.52 -18.12 -18.34
CA LYS A 19 1.17 -17.57 -18.12
C LYS A 19 0.25 -18.64 -17.56
N THR A 20 0.19 -18.73 -16.24
CA THR A 20 -0.78 -19.56 -15.52
C THR A 20 -2.13 -18.86 -15.35
N LEU A 21 -2.18 -17.54 -15.48
CA LEU A 21 -3.39 -16.74 -15.28
C LEU A 21 -3.83 -16.07 -16.58
N LYS A 22 -5.14 -16.18 -16.89
CA LYS A 22 -5.75 -15.48 -18.02
C LYS A 22 -6.04 -14.02 -17.64
N PRO A 23 -5.71 -13.01 -18.48
CA PRO A 23 -6.07 -11.63 -18.23
C PRO A 23 -7.60 -11.48 -18.39
N THR A 24 -8.32 -11.38 -17.28
CA THR A 24 -9.80 -11.25 -17.25
C THR A 24 -10.26 -9.87 -16.78
N MET A 25 -9.39 -9.09 -16.12
CA MET A 25 -9.73 -7.79 -15.57
C MET A 25 -9.63 -6.68 -16.62
N ARG A 26 -10.64 -5.84 -16.66
CA ARG A 26 -10.65 -4.59 -17.44
C ARG A 26 -10.08 -3.45 -16.61
N THR A 27 -9.73 -2.34 -17.25
CA THR A 27 -9.20 -1.14 -16.59
C THR A 27 -10.12 -0.63 -15.48
N PHE A 28 -11.43 -0.67 -15.69
CA PHE A 28 -12.40 -0.23 -14.70
C PHE A 28 -12.41 -1.13 -13.44
N ASP A 29 -12.27 -2.44 -13.63
CA ASP A 29 -12.19 -3.41 -12.52
C ASP A 29 -10.94 -3.16 -11.66
N LEU A 30 -9.81 -2.84 -12.32
CA LEU A 30 -8.55 -2.50 -11.63
C LEU A 30 -8.66 -1.19 -10.87
N VAL A 31 -9.34 -0.18 -11.42
CA VAL A 31 -9.58 1.09 -10.72
C VAL A 31 -10.46 0.87 -9.49
N LEU A 32 -11.55 0.12 -9.61
CA LEU A 32 -12.43 -0.18 -8.48
C LEU A 32 -11.71 -0.98 -7.38
N LEU A 33 -10.89 -1.95 -7.76
CA LEU A 33 -10.07 -2.73 -6.83
C LEU A 33 -9.05 -1.83 -6.13
N GLY A 34 -8.41 -0.93 -6.87
CA GLY A 34 -7.48 0.06 -6.32
C GLY A 34 -8.16 1.00 -5.33
N VAL A 35 -9.29 1.57 -5.69
CA VAL A 35 -10.08 2.44 -4.80
C VAL A 35 -10.51 1.67 -3.55
N GLY A 36 -11.02 0.45 -3.70
CA GLY A 36 -11.42 -0.40 -2.57
C GLY A 36 -10.27 -0.72 -1.62
N SER A 37 -9.06 -0.93 -2.14
CA SER A 37 -7.88 -1.19 -1.30
C SER A 37 -7.37 0.05 -0.55
N VAL A 38 -7.60 1.25 -1.10
CA VAL A 38 -7.23 2.54 -0.46
C VAL A 38 -8.23 2.93 0.63
N ILE A 39 -9.52 2.62 0.44
CA ILE A 39 -10.56 2.84 1.44
C ILE A 39 -10.42 1.77 2.53
N GLY A 40 -9.59 2.04 3.51
CA GLY A 40 -9.26 1.11 4.58
C GLY A 40 -9.06 1.83 5.92
N SER A 41 -8.15 1.32 6.72
CA SER A 41 -7.82 1.87 8.06
C SER A 41 -7.42 3.35 8.05
N GLY A 42 -6.85 3.84 6.96
CA GLY A 42 -6.47 5.23 6.81
C GLY A 42 -7.65 6.18 6.94
N ILE A 43 -8.76 5.88 6.29
CA ILE A 43 -9.97 6.71 6.34
C ILE A 43 -10.78 6.43 7.60
N LEU A 44 -10.97 5.16 7.94
CA LEU A 44 -11.91 4.77 9.00
C LEU A 44 -11.34 4.92 10.41
N VAL A 45 -10.04 4.68 10.60
CA VAL A 45 -9.39 4.67 11.92
C VAL A 45 -8.55 5.93 12.15
N LEU A 46 -7.64 6.26 11.22
CA LEU A 46 -6.67 7.32 11.43
C LEU A 46 -7.25 8.73 11.28
N THR A 47 -8.34 8.90 10.54
CA THR A 47 -8.97 10.23 10.36
C THR A 47 -9.48 10.79 11.68
N GLY A 48 -10.06 9.96 12.54
CA GLY A 48 -10.52 10.37 13.87
C GLY A 48 -9.37 10.83 14.78
N GLU A 49 -8.29 10.07 14.83
CA GLU A 49 -7.09 10.44 15.60
C GLU A 49 -6.39 11.68 15.03
N ALA A 50 -6.26 11.78 13.72
CA ALA A 50 -5.66 12.93 13.06
C ALA A 50 -6.48 14.20 13.33
N SER A 51 -7.81 14.11 13.25
CA SER A 51 -8.72 15.24 13.52
C SER A 51 -8.66 15.69 14.99
N SER A 52 -8.55 14.76 15.92
CA SER A 52 -8.44 15.09 17.35
C SER A 52 -7.13 15.82 17.71
N LYS A 53 -6.04 15.54 16.99
CA LYS A 53 -4.71 16.15 17.21
C LYS A 53 -4.52 17.46 16.43
N ALA A 54 -4.95 17.50 15.18
CA ALA A 54 -4.73 18.62 14.26
C ALA A 54 -5.92 19.59 14.15
N GLY A 55 -7.09 19.22 14.69
CA GLY A 55 -8.30 20.02 14.56
C GLY A 55 -8.69 20.29 13.09
N PRO A 56 -9.23 21.50 12.77
CA PRO A 56 -9.62 21.87 11.41
C PRO A 56 -8.45 21.84 10.39
N SER A 57 -7.22 21.98 10.85
CA SER A 57 -6.00 21.97 10.02
C SER A 57 -5.76 20.62 9.33
N VAL A 58 -6.43 19.54 9.78
CA VAL A 58 -6.34 18.22 9.18
C VAL A 58 -6.65 18.22 7.67
N VAL A 59 -7.56 19.11 7.23
CA VAL A 59 -7.93 19.23 5.82
C VAL A 59 -6.72 19.63 4.95
N PHE A 60 -5.94 20.61 5.41
CA PHE A 60 -4.72 21.02 4.70
C PHE A 60 -3.68 19.91 4.66
N SER A 61 -3.54 19.15 5.74
CA SER A 61 -2.63 18.00 5.80
C SER A 61 -3.03 16.94 4.76
N PHE A 62 -4.31 16.64 4.64
CA PHE A 62 -4.79 15.70 3.62
C PHE A 62 -4.62 16.21 2.19
N LEU A 63 -4.80 17.52 1.95
CA LEU A 63 -4.56 18.11 0.63
C LEU A 63 -3.09 18.00 0.22
N ILE A 64 -2.17 18.33 1.12
CA ILE A 64 -0.72 18.23 0.85
C ILE A 64 -0.32 16.76 0.65
N ALA A 65 -0.79 15.85 1.50
CA ALA A 65 -0.54 14.42 1.36
C ALA A 65 -1.11 13.88 0.04
N GLY A 66 -2.34 14.29 -0.32
CA GLY A 66 -2.98 13.89 -1.57
C GLY A 66 -2.20 14.36 -2.81
N LEU A 67 -1.67 15.59 -2.78
CA LEU A 67 -0.81 16.11 -3.84
C LEU A 67 0.48 15.28 -3.98
N ALA A 68 1.16 15.01 -2.86
CA ALA A 68 2.37 14.19 -2.86
C ALA A 68 2.11 12.76 -3.36
N CYS A 69 1.02 12.13 -2.91
CA CYS A 69 0.60 10.82 -3.39
C CYS A 69 0.25 10.84 -4.88
N GLY A 70 -0.41 11.90 -5.37
CA GLY A 70 -0.75 12.06 -6.79
C GLY A 70 0.49 12.12 -7.67
N LEU A 71 1.50 12.89 -7.28
CA LEU A 71 2.79 12.96 -8.00
C LEU A 71 3.49 11.59 -8.00
N THR A 72 3.50 10.90 -6.87
CA THR A 72 4.05 9.55 -6.77
C THR A 72 3.31 8.56 -7.67
N ALA A 73 1.97 8.66 -7.73
CA ALA A 73 1.15 7.80 -8.58
C ALA A 73 1.45 7.98 -10.07
N LEU A 74 1.73 9.21 -10.52
CA LEU A 74 2.16 9.47 -11.90
C LEU A 74 3.49 8.79 -12.22
N CYS A 75 4.47 8.86 -11.33
CA CYS A 75 5.75 8.14 -11.49
C CYS A 75 5.53 6.62 -11.56
N TYR A 76 4.64 6.09 -10.74
CA TYR A 76 4.29 4.67 -10.77
C TYR A 76 3.58 4.26 -12.05
N ALA A 77 2.70 5.11 -12.58
CA ALA A 77 2.01 4.87 -13.85
C ALA A 77 3.01 4.74 -15.01
N GLU A 78 4.00 5.62 -15.05
CA GLU A 78 5.06 5.57 -16.05
C GLU A 78 5.92 4.29 -15.91
N LEU A 79 6.36 3.97 -14.71
CA LEU A 79 7.13 2.75 -14.45
C LEU A 79 6.34 1.48 -14.81
N SER A 80 5.07 1.42 -14.46
CA SER A 80 4.23 0.24 -14.74
C SER A 80 3.95 0.06 -16.23
N SER A 81 3.89 1.15 -17.00
CA SER A 81 3.73 1.09 -18.45
C SER A 81 4.99 0.57 -19.16
N THR A 82 6.16 0.88 -18.61
CA THR A 82 7.45 0.49 -19.16
C THR A 82 7.87 -0.92 -18.72
N ILE A 83 7.54 -1.30 -17.48
CA ILE A 83 7.94 -2.55 -16.86
C ILE A 83 6.67 -3.30 -16.42
N PRO A 84 6.05 -4.11 -17.28
CA PRO A 84 4.82 -4.84 -16.97
C PRO A 84 5.12 -6.04 -16.05
N SER A 85 5.38 -5.75 -14.78
CA SER A 85 5.70 -6.75 -13.76
C SER A 85 4.89 -6.51 -12.48
N SER A 86 4.39 -7.59 -11.88
CA SER A 86 3.62 -7.56 -10.64
C SER A 86 4.45 -7.40 -9.36
N GLY A 87 5.74 -7.13 -9.49
CA GLY A 87 6.69 -7.13 -8.36
C GLY A 87 6.71 -5.86 -7.50
N SER A 88 5.80 -4.89 -7.74
CA SER A 88 5.71 -3.64 -6.95
C SER A 88 7.05 -2.87 -6.87
N VAL A 89 7.21 -2.06 -5.83
CA VAL A 89 8.42 -1.25 -5.55
C VAL A 89 9.70 -2.08 -5.59
N TYR A 90 9.66 -3.33 -5.11
CA TYR A 90 10.82 -4.21 -5.11
C TYR A 90 11.37 -4.43 -6.53
N THR A 91 10.51 -4.80 -7.48
CA THR A 91 10.94 -5.07 -8.85
C THR A 91 11.39 -3.80 -9.56
N TYR A 92 10.68 -2.69 -9.39
CA TYR A 92 11.07 -1.41 -9.98
C TYR A 92 12.42 -0.93 -9.44
N SER A 93 12.64 -1.02 -8.12
CA SER A 93 13.93 -0.70 -7.51
C SER A 93 15.05 -1.61 -7.97
N TYR A 94 14.77 -2.90 -8.16
CA TYR A 94 15.76 -3.86 -8.64
C TYR A 94 16.25 -3.52 -10.05
N MET A 95 15.35 -3.09 -10.92
CA MET A 95 15.67 -2.76 -12.31
C MET A 95 16.38 -1.41 -12.45
N THR A 96 15.97 -0.42 -11.65
CA THR A 96 16.47 0.96 -11.77
C THR A 96 17.71 1.19 -10.91
N LEU A 97 17.66 0.83 -9.63
CA LEU A 97 18.66 1.16 -8.62
C LEU A 97 19.59 -0.02 -8.25
N GLY A 98 19.18 -1.24 -8.56
CA GLY A 98 19.96 -2.45 -8.34
C GLY A 98 19.58 -3.24 -7.07
N GLU A 99 20.30 -4.34 -6.84
CA GLU A 99 19.95 -5.38 -5.88
C GLU A 99 19.90 -4.90 -4.42
N VAL A 100 20.86 -4.08 -4.00
CA VAL A 100 20.97 -3.61 -2.61
C VAL A 100 19.76 -2.74 -2.24
N VAL A 101 19.42 -1.78 -3.10
CA VAL A 101 18.27 -0.89 -2.87
C VAL A 101 16.96 -1.67 -2.89
N ALA A 102 16.83 -2.60 -3.83
CA ALA A 102 15.66 -3.47 -3.89
C ALA A 102 15.49 -4.30 -2.61
N HIS A 103 16.57 -4.83 -2.06
CA HIS A 103 16.54 -5.60 -0.81
C HIS A 103 16.08 -4.75 0.37
N LEU A 104 16.61 -3.53 0.50
CA LEU A 104 16.14 -2.56 1.52
C LEU A 104 14.65 -2.23 1.35
N MET A 105 14.20 -1.99 0.11
CA MET A 105 12.78 -1.73 -0.17
C MET A 105 11.89 -2.92 0.17
N GLY A 106 12.36 -4.15 -0.06
CA GLY A 106 11.65 -5.37 0.33
C GLY A 106 11.43 -5.47 1.85
N TRP A 107 12.46 -5.18 2.64
CA TRP A 107 12.37 -5.14 4.10
C TRP A 107 11.43 -4.04 4.60
N LEU A 108 11.53 -2.83 4.02
CA LEU A 108 10.65 -1.71 4.37
C LEU A 108 9.19 -2.01 4.05
N LEU A 109 8.91 -2.65 2.90
CA LEU A 109 7.56 -3.08 2.55
C LEU A 109 7.03 -4.13 3.53
N GLY A 110 7.82 -5.15 3.85
CA GLY A 110 7.43 -6.17 4.82
C GLY A 110 7.10 -5.57 6.18
N GLY A 111 7.96 -4.70 6.69
CA GLY A 111 7.75 -3.97 7.93
C GLY A 111 6.48 -3.10 7.89
N SER A 112 6.27 -2.38 6.79
CA SER A 112 5.07 -1.54 6.60
C SER A 112 3.77 -2.36 6.65
N TYR A 113 3.74 -3.53 6.02
CA TYR A 113 2.57 -4.40 6.06
C TYR A 113 2.28 -4.96 7.45
N ILE A 114 3.32 -5.30 8.23
CA ILE A 114 3.16 -5.76 9.61
C ILE A 114 2.57 -4.64 10.47
N ILE A 115 3.12 -3.43 10.39
CA ILE A 115 2.63 -2.27 11.16
C ILE A 115 1.20 -1.91 10.74
N ALA A 116 0.91 -1.90 9.44
CA ALA A 116 -0.43 -1.63 8.94
C ALA A 116 -1.43 -2.68 9.42
N GLY A 117 -1.07 -3.96 9.39
CA GLY A 117 -1.90 -5.05 9.90
C GLY A 117 -2.21 -4.89 11.39
N ALA A 118 -1.22 -4.54 12.21
CA ALA A 118 -1.41 -4.28 13.63
C ALA A 118 -2.33 -3.07 13.88
N ALA A 119 -2.17 -1.99 13.11
CA ALA A 119 -3.02 -0.81 13.19
C ALA A 119 -4.48 -1.11 12.84
N ILE A 120 -4.71 -1.91 11.78
CA ILE A 120 -6.04 -2.35 11.36
C ILE A 120 -6.68 -3.22 12.45
N ALA A 121 -5.94 -4.17 13.01
CA ALA A 121 -6.45 -5.06 14.06
C ALA A 121 -6.85 -4.28 15.31
N ASN A 122 -6.06 -3.29 15.71
CA ASN A 122 -6.35 -2.41 16.83
C ASN A 122 -7.60 -1.53 16.57
N GLY A 123 -7.68 -0.95 15.38
CA GLY A 123 -8.85 -0.18 14.96
C GLY A 123 -10.13 -1.02 14.99
N TRP A 124 -10.08 -2.22 14.41
CA TRP A 124 -11.20 -3.15 14.40
C TRP A 124 -11.66 -3.52 15.83
N SER A 125 -10.71 -3.82 16.71
CA SER A 125 -10.98 -4.10 18.11
C SER A 125 -11.73 -2.94 18.82
N SER A 126 -11.33 -1.71 18.54
CA SER A 126 -11.95 -0.51 19.10
C SER A 126 -13.39 -0.33 18.61
N TYR A 127 -13.64 -0.51 17.30
CA TYR A 127 -14.99 -0.46 16.75
C TYR A 127 -15.89 -1.55 17.33
N PHE A 128 -15.36 -2.77 17.46
CA PHE A 128 -16.12 -3.90 18.00
C PHE A 128 -16.49 -3.69 19.46
N LYS A 129 -15.57 -3.14 20.26
CA LYS A 129 -15.85 -2.76 21.67
C LYS A 129 -16.97 -1.72 21.74
N ASN A 130 -16.89 -0.65 20.96
CA ASN A 130 -17.91 0.41 20.96
C ASN A 130 -19.30 -0.15 20.54
N LEU A 131 -19.32 -1.09 19.60
CA LEU A 131 -20.55 -1.75 19.19
C LEU A 131 -21.15 -2.59 20.32
N LEU A 132 -20.35 -3.36 21.04
CA LEU A 132 -20.79 -4.18 22.18
C LEU A 132 -21.25 -3.31 23.34
N GLU A 133 -20.59 -2.21 23.63
CA GLU A 133 -21.02 -1.22 24.65
C GLU A 133 -22.38 -0.62 24.28
N GLY A 134 -22.66 -0.39 23.00
CA GLY A 134 -23.96 0.05 22.51
C GLY A 134 -25.09 -0.98 22.74
N PHE A 135 -24.76 -2.27 22.81
CA PHE A 135 -25.68 -3.35 23.18
C PHE A 135 -25.74 -3.61 24.69
N GLY A 136 -25.07 -2.81 25.52
CA GLY A 136 -25.08 -2.92 26.97
C GLY A 136 -24.07 -3.91 27.56
N VAL A 137 -23.20 -4.50 26.75
CA VAL A 137 -22.13 -5.41 27.17
C VAL A 137 -20.88 -4.60 27.47
N LYS A 138 -20.53 -4.45 28.77
CA LYS A 138 -19.28 -3.79 29.19
C LYS A 138 -18.13 -4.78 29.19
N ILE A 139 -17.13 -4.57 28.36
CA ILE A 139 -15.87 -5.32 28.38
C ILE A 139 -14.89 -4.58 29.29
N PRO A 140 -14.31 -5.25 30.33
CA PRO A 140 -13.33 -4.62 31.20
C PRO A 140 -12.11 -4.16 30.41
N ARG A 141 -11.59 -2.98 30.72
CA ARG A 141 -10.32 -2.47 30.20
C ARG A 141 -9.21 -3.05 31.07
N GLU A 142 -8.37 -3.91 30.55
CA GLU A 142 -7.05 -4.20 31.11
C GLU A 142 -6.02 -3.24 30.51
#